data_76d3c3fd0fca05b2f8271df787bb0e35
#
_entry.id   76d3c3fd0fca05b2f8271df787bb0e35
#
_cell.length_a   1.000
_cell.length_b   1.000
_cell.length_c   1.000
_cell.angle_alpha   90.00
_cell.angle_beta   90.00
_cell.angle_gamma   90.00
#
_symmetry.space_group_name_H-M   'P 1'
#
loop_
_entity.id
_entity.type
_entity.pdbx_description
1 polymer ?
#
loop_
_entity_poly.entity_id
_entity_poly.type
_entity_poly.pdbx_seq_one_letter_code
_entity_poly.pdbx_strand_id
1 'polypeptide(L)'
;MIFGIILLAIAAILLVWFVAWFIITRVNGNCPLCAMEKIAHPSKLTIDTTDAPNYGGATVPPMGWSSWNTFRQNINQDLILEVAEAMEASGLAEAGYNYINLDDCWHSSVRDEMGRLQGDLGTFSMGIPALIKQLNSRGFKVG
;
A
#
# COMPACT_ATOMS: atom_id res chain seq x y z
N MET A 1 7.80 -18.90 53.30
CA MET A 1 7.34 -17.52 53.00
C MET A 1 8.45 -16.63 52.41
N ILE A 2 9.63 -16.55 52.99
CA ILE A 2 10.75 -15.70 52.52
C ILE A 2 11.23 -16.08 51.11
N PHE A 3 11.31 -17.36 50.76
CA PHE A 3 11.75 -17.86 49.47
C PHE A 3 10.84 -17.42 48.30
N GLY A 4 9.53 -17.37 48.53
CA GLY A 4 8.55 -16.89 47.53
C GLY A 4 8.65 -15.40 47.25
N ILE A 5 8.96 -14.60 48.29
CA ILE A 5 9.14 -13.15 48.15
C ILE A 5 10.41 -12.84 47.36
N ILE A 6 11.49 -13.60 47.59
CA ILE A 6 12.75 -13.43 46.84
C ILE A 6 12.56 -13.77 45.36
N LEU A 7 11.84 -14.86 45.05
CA LEU A 7 11.55 -15.25 43.68
C LEU A 7 10.73 -14.20 42.92
N LEU A 8 9.70 -13.64 43.58
CA LEU A 8 8.87 -12.55 42.99
C LEU A 8 9.70 -11.28 42.76
N ALA A 9 10.59 -10.94 43.67
CA ALA A 9 11.47 -9.76 43.50
C ALA A 9 12.42 -9.93 42.32
N ILE A 10 13.02 -11.12 42.16
CA ILE A 10 13.90 -11.45 41.03
C ILE A 10 13.11 -11.37 39.70
N ALA A 11 11.91 -11.95 39.64
CA ALA A 11 11.05 -11.93 38.45
C ALA A 11 10.68 -10.48 38.08
N ALA A 12 10.35 -9.63 39.04
CA ALA A 12 10.04 -8.22 38.79
C ALA A 12 11.27 -7.46 38.24
N ILE A 13 12.44 -7.69 38.77
CA ILE A 13 13.68 -7.06 38.30
C ILE A 13 13.98 -7.50 36.85
N LEU A 14 13.84 -8.79 36.56
CA LEU A 14 14.06 -9.30 35.20
C LEU A 14 13.07 -8.72 34.20
N LEU A 15 11.81 -8.55 34.60
CA LEU A 15 10.78 -7.93 33.78
C LEU A 15 11.11 -6.47 33.47
N VAL A 16 11.52 -5.69 34.47
CA VAL A 16 11.93 -4.29 34.29
C VAL A 16 13.14 -4.19 33.36
N TRP A 17 14.13 -5.06 33.53
CA TRP A 17 15.29 -5.14 32.65
C TRP A 17 14.91 -5.48 31.20
N PHE A 18 14.01 -6.44 31.03
CA PHE A 18 13.52 -6.83 29.71
C PHE A 18 12.78 -5.68 29.02
N VAL A 19 11.88 -4.99 29.75
CA VAL A 19 11.14 -3.84 29.22
C VAL A 19 12.08 -2.67 28.86
N ALA A 20 13.04 -2.36 29.76
CA ALA A 20 14.03 -1.32 29.50
C ALA A 20 14.90 -1.67 28.27
N TRP A 21 15.38 -2.89 28.16
CA TRP A 21 16.15 -3.37 27.01
C TRP A 21 15.32 -3.28 25.72
N PHE A 22 14.04 -3.67 25.76
CA PHE A 22 13.13 -3.62 24.63
C PHE A 22 12.86 -2.19 24.16
N ILE A 23 12.67 -1.25 25.11
CA ILE A 23 12.49 0.17 24.80
C ILE A 23 13.76 0.77 24.20
N ILE A 24 14.92 0.51 24.80
CA ILE A 24 16.21 1.03 24.34
C ILE A 24 16.53 0.52 22.92
N THR A 25 16.25 -0.77 22.65
CA THR A 25 16.48 -1.33 21.31
C THR A 25 15.53 -0.76 20.27
N ARG A 26 14.30 -0.39 20.65
CA ARG A 26 13.36 0.30 19.77
C ARG A 26 13.75 1.76 19.50
N VAL A 27 14.16 2.48 20.52
CA VAL A 27 14.53 3.90 20.41
C VAL A 27 15.82 4.07 19.60
N ASN A 28 16.78 3.15 19.74
CA ASN A 28 18.04 3.20 19.00
C ASN A 28 17.99 2.58 17.59
N GLY A 29 16.80 2.23 17.10
CA GLY A 29 16.63 1.65 15.76
C GLY A 29 17.18 0.22 15.59
N ASN A 30 17.64 -0.40 16.67
CA ASN A 30 18.17 -1.76 16.70
C ASN A 30 17.07 -2.76 17.09
N CYS A 31 15.94 -2.74 16.39
CA CYS A 31 14.90 -3.73 16.58
C CYS A 31 15.42 -5.11 16.13
N PRO A 32 15.47 -6.14 17.00
CA PRO A 32 15.93 -7.47 16.61
C PRO A 32 15.10 -8.09 15.49
N LEU A 33 13.80 -7.77 15.42
CA LEU A 33 12.90 -8.19 14.34
C LEU A 33 13.20 -7.45 13.03
N CYS A 34 13.60 -6.17 13.11
CA CYS A 34 14.03 -5.41 11.94
C CYS A 34 15.39 -5.86 11.39
N ALA A 35 16.23 -6.48 12.21
CA ALA A 35 17.49 -7.10 11.76
C ALA A 35 17.21 -8.36 10.93
N MET A 36 16.17 -9.13 11.26
CA MET A 36 15.75 -10.29 10.46
C MET A 36 15.17 -9.88 9.11
N GLU A 37 14.47 -8.74 9.04
CA GLU A 37 13.95 -8.18 7.79
C GLU A 37 15.09 -7.69 6.87
N LYS A 38 16.16 -7.12 7.44
CA LYS A 38 17.36 -6.76 6.67
C LYS A 38 18.11 -7.95 6.06
N ILE A 39 17.98 -9.14 6.64
CA ILE A 39 18.58 -10.37 6.11
C ILE A 39 17.77 -10.91 4.93
N ALA A 40 16.46 -10.66 4.90
CA ALA A 40 15.56 -11.15 3.86
C ALA A 40 15.58 -10.29 2.58
N HIS A 41 16.09 -9.05 2.65
CA HIS A 41 16.24 -8.19 1.48
C HIS A 41 17.71 -8.18 1.04
N PRO A 42 18.03 -8.72 -0.14
CA PRO A 42 19.37 -8.56 -0.70
C PRO A 42 19.65 -7.05 -0.83
N SER A 43 20.66 -6.59 -0.14
CA SER A 43 20.98 -5.17 0.06
C SER A 43 21.41 -4.42 -1.21
N LYS A 44 21.39 -5.07 -2.37
CA LYS A 44 21.56 -4.44 -3.69
C LYS A 44 20.97 -5.34 -4.77
N LEU A 45 19.72 -5.13 -5.12
CA LEU A 45 19.29 -5.43 -6.47
C LEU A 45 19.83 -4.26 -7.33
N THR A 46 21.00 -4.43 -7.90
CA THR A 46 21.48 -3.57 -9.00
C THR A 46 20.67 -3.98 -10.22
N ILE A 47 19.57 -3.27 -10.48
CA ILE A 47 18.85 -3.42 -11.75
C ILE A 47 19.74 -2.72 -12.78
N ASP A 48 20.32 -3.50 -13.69
CA ASP A 48 20.95 -2.95 -14.87
C ASP A 48 19.84 -2.41 -15.76
N THR A 49 19.76 -1.09 -15.86
CA THR A 49 18.76 -0.40 -16.67
C THR A 49 19.29 0.04 -18.02
N THR A 50 20.51 -0.36 -18.40
CA THR A 50 21.14 0.07 -19.64
C THR A 50 20.38 -0.40 -20.87
N ASP A 51 19.70 -1.56 -20.80
CA ASP A 51 18.85 -2.11 -21.87
C ASP A 51 17.34 -1.97 -21.56
N ALA A 52 16.97 -1.28 -20.48
CA ALA A 52 15.57 -1.05 -20.20
C ALA A 52 14.96 -0.16 -21.28
N PRO A 53 13.87 -0.58 -21.93
CA PRO A 53 13.19 0.28 -22.90
C PRO A 53 12.79 1.57 -22.22
N ASN A 54 13.15 2.70 -22.84
CA ASN A 54 12.71 4.00 -22.35
C ASN A 54 11.21 4.15 -22.64
N TYR A 55 10.39 3.78 -21.69
CA TYR A 55 8.92 3.95 -21.76
C TYR A 55 8.48 5.42 -21.59
N GLY A 56 9.40 6.37 -21.70
CA GLY A 56 9.08 7.78 -21.53
C GLY A 56 8.62 8.06 -20.11
N GLY A 57 9.48 7.76 -19.14
CA GLY A 57 9.16 7.98 -17.73
C GLY A 57 8.56 9.34 -17.47
N ALA A 58 7.58 9.40 -16.58
CA ALA A 58 6.91 10.63 -16.23
C ALA A 58 7.95 11.70 -15.81
N THR A 59 7.98 12.80 -16.53
CA THR A 59 8.89 13.93 -16.25
C THR A 59 8.44 14.72 -15.03
N VAL A 60 7.20 14.53 -14.61
CA VAL A 60 6.57 15.15 -13.43
C VAL A 60 5.79 14.11 -12.64
N PRO A 61 5.64 14.25 -11.31
CA PRO A 61 4.79 13.36 -10.52
C PRO A 61 3.35 13.35 -11.06
N PRO A 62 2.68 12.18 -11.09
CA PRO A 62 1.27 12.12 -11.47
C PRO A 62 0.42 12.87 -10.44
N MET A 63 -0.40 13.79 -10.90
CA MET A 63 -1.33 14.53 -10.07
C MET A 63 -2.70 13.83 -10.10
N GLY A 64 -3.21 13.45 -8.93
CA GLY A 64 -4.48 12.73 -8.88
C GLY A 64 -4.86 12.27 -7.49
N TRP A 65 -5.77 11.33 -7.46
CA TRP A 65 -6.31 10.72 -6.26
C TRP A 65 -5.89 9.24 -6.18
N SER A 66 -5.72 8.74 -4.95
CA SER A 66 -5.43 7.32 -4.67
C SER A 66 -6.39 6.79 -3.60
N SER A 67 -6.87 5.57 -3.79
CA SER A 67 -7.96 5.00 -3.00
C SER A 67 -7.60 4.66 -1.55
N TRP A 68 -6.35 4.27 -1.28
CA TRP A 68 -6.00 3.59 -0.04
C TRP A 68 -6.17 4.42 1.23
N ASN A 69 -5.69 5.66 1.23
CA ASN A 69 -5.63 6.45 2.47
C ASN A 69 -7.01 6.73 3.10
N THR A 70 -8.05 6.82 2.28
CA THR A 70 -9.40 7.11 2.74
C THR A 70 -10.26 5.85 2.85
N PHE A 71 -10.18 4.96 1.87
CA PHE A 71 -11.15 3.86 1.71
C PHE A 71 -10.55 2.48 1.99
N ARG A 72 -9.21 2.34 1.94
CA ARG A 72 -8.52 1.06 2.11
C ARG A 72 -9.12 -0.01 1.21
N GLN A 73 -9.55 -1.15 1.78
CA GLN A 73 -10.21 -2.23 1.04
C GLN A 73 -11.67 -1.95 0.64
N ASN A 74 -12.27 -0.88 1.15
CA ASN A 74 -13.69 -0.57 0.92
C ASN A 74 -13.86 0.25 -0.36
N ILE A 75 -13.38 -0.29 -1.48
CA ILE A 75 -13.51 0.30 -2.81
C ILE A 75 -14.46 -0.52 -3.67
N ASN A 76 -15.19 0.15 -4.52
CA ASN A 76 -16.06 -0.47 -5.52
C ASN A 76 -16.21 0.47 -6.73
N GLN A 77 -16.82 -0.05 -7.78
CA GLN A 77 -17.03 0.68 -9.02
C GLN A 77 -17.74 2.03 -8.83
N ASP A 78 -18.82 2.06 -8.06
CA ASP A 78 -19.65 3.26 -7.88
C ASP A 78 -18.89 4.35 -7.15
N LEU A 79 -18.14 3.99 -6.09
CA LEU A 79 -17.25 4.91 -5.38
C LEU A 79 -16.21 5.55 -6.32
N ILE A 80 -15.61 4.76 -7.22
CA ILE A 80 -14.61 5.30 -8.14
C ILE A 80 -15.23 6.28 -9.13
N LEU A 81 -16.46 6.01 -9.60
CA LEU A 81 -17.20 6.93 -10.45
C LEU A 81 -17.61 8.21 -9.71
N GLU A 82 -18.05 8.11 -8.46
CA GLU A 82 -18.36 9.26 -7.60
C GLU A 82 -17.13 10.14 -7.34
N VAL A 83 -15.96 9.52 -7.10
CA VAL A 83 -14.70 10.27 -6.95
C VAL A 83 -14.36 11.03 -8.23
N ALA A 84 -14.52 10.42 -9.41
CA ALA A 84 -14.30 11.09 -10.67
C ALA A 84 -15.25 12.30 -10.85
N GLU A 85 -16.52 12.16 -10.51
CA GLU A 85 -17.51 13.25 -10.51
C GLU A 85 -17.11 14.39 -9.56
N ALA A 86 -16.69 14.05 -8.35
CA ALA A 86 -16.23 15.02 -7.36
C ALA A 86 -14.99 15.79 -7.82
N MET A 87 -14.05 15.11 -8.49
CA MET A 87 -12.85 15.75 -9.05
C MET A 87 -13.19 16.70 -10.20
N GLU A 88 -14.16 16.38 -11.04
CA GLU A 88 -14.66 17.28 -12.09
C GLU A 88 -15.41 18.47 -11.46
N ALA A 89 -16.38 18.21 -10.58
CA ALA A 89 -17.22 19.23 -9.97
C ALA A 89 -16.43 20.24 -9.13
N SER A 90 -15.33 19.80 -8.51
CA SER A 90 -14.46 20.68 -7.71
C SER A 90 -13.44 21.48 -8.55
N GLY A 91 -13.32 21.22 -9.85
CA GLY A 91 -12.30 21.84 -10.69
C GLY A 91 -10.92 21.19 -10.59
N LEU A 92 -10.74 20.16 -9.80
CA LEU A 92 -9.46 19.45 -9.66
C LEU A 92 -9.00 18.83 -10.98
N ALA A 93 -9.92 18.22 -11.73
CA ALA A 93 -9.62 17.63 -13.04
C ALA A 93 -9.11 18.70 -14.02
N GLU A 94 -9.74 19.87 -14.07
CA GLU A 94 -9.34 21.01 -14.89
C GLU A 94 -7.97 21.56 -14.46
N ALA A 95 -7.67 21.55 -13.15
CA ALA A 95 -6.38 21.95 -12.60
C ALA A 95 -5.24 20.94 -12.86
N GLY A 96 -5.53 19.80 -13.50
CA GLY A 96 -4.54 18.78 -13.88
C GLY A 96 -4.47 17.56 -12.96
N TYR A 97 -5.33 17.46 -11.93
CA TYR A 97 -5.44 16.27 -11.10
C TYR A 97 -6.29 15.21 -11.83
N ASN A 98 -5.71 14.57 -12.83
CA ASN A 98 -6.43 13.69 -13.74
C ASN A 98 -6.03 12.21 -13.61
N TYR A 99 -5.31 11.82 -12.55
CA TYR A 99 -5.04 10.43 -12.26
C TYR A 99 -6.01 9.89 -11.19
N ILE A 100 -6.55 8.72 -11.42
CA ILE A 100 -7.31 7.92 -10.45
C ILE A 100 -6.56 6.60 -10.27
N ASN A 101 -5.92 6.44 -9.12
CA ASN A 101 -5.11 5.27 -8.81
C ASN A 101 -5.89 4.34 -7.90
N LEU A 102 -6.16 3.13 -8.38
CA LEU A 102 -6.69 2.04 -7.59
C LEU A 102 -5.52 1.37 -6.88
N ASP A 103 -5.48 1.49 -5.56
CA ASP A 103 -4.49 0.80 -4.74
C ASP A 103 -4.85 -0.69 -4.63
N ASP A 104 -4.63 -1.33 -3.50
CA ASP A 104 -4.95 -2.73 -3.28
C ASP A 104 -6.49 -3.01 -3.32
N CYS A 105 -6.86 -4.29 -3.37
CA CYS A 105 -8.23 -4.81 -3.27
C CYS A 105 -9.16 -4.56 -4.49
N TRP A 106 -8.63 -4.16 -5.64
CA TRP A 106 -9.40 -4.14 -6.89
C TRP A 106 -9.48 -5.50 -7.57
N HIS A 107 -8.54 -6.40 -7.25
CA HIS A 107 -8.39 -7.68 -7.91
C HIS A 107 -9.13 -8.81 -7.19
N SER A 108 -9.51 -9.82 -7.97
CA SER A 108 -10.01 -11.09 -7.47
C SER A 108 -8.94 -11.86 -6.69
N SER A 109 -9.37 -12.71 -5.76
CA SER A 109 -8.48 -13.64 -5.04
C SER A 109 -7.88 -14.73 -5.92
N VAL A 110 -8.43 -14.93 -7.12
CA VAL A 110 -7.95 -15.93 -8.09
C VAL A 110 -7.46 -15.26 -9.37
N ARG A 111 -6.43 -15.85 -9.97
CA ARG A 111 -5.93 -15.43 -11.28
C ARG A 111 -6.71 -16.14 -12.40
N ASP A 112 -6.62 -15.60 -13.62
CA ASP A 112 -7.17 -16.26 -14.78
C ASP A 112 -6.34 -17.51 -15.20
N GLU A 113 -6.82 -18.23 -16.21
CA GLU A 113 -6.17 -19.45 -16.71
C GLU A 113 -4.72 -19.23 -17.22
N MET A 114 -4.38 -17.99 -17.55
CA MET A 114 -3.03 -17.59 -17.96
C MET A 114 -2.18 -17.03 -16.81
N GLY A 115 -2.68 -17.09 -15.55
CA GLY A 115 -1.98 -16.59 -14.37
C GLY A 115 -2.01 -15.07 -14.21
N ARG A 116 -2.85 -14.33 -14.96
CA ARG A 116 -2.95 -12.87 -14.90
C ARG A 116 -3.92 -12.44 -13.78
N LEU A 117 -3.65 -11.27 -13.21
CA LEU A 117 -4.60 -10.63 -12.31
C LEU A 117 -5.88 -10.25 -13.07
N GLN A 118 -7.01 -10.36 -12.40
CA GLN A 118 -8.32 -9.96 -12.92
C GLN A 118 -9.06 -9.16 -11.85
N GLY A 119 -9.96 -8.27 -12.28
CA GLY A 119 -10.79 -7.50 -11.36
C GLY A 119 -11.77 -8.38 -10.59
N ASP A 120 -12.08 -8.00 -9.38
CA ASP A 120 -13.16 -8.62 -8.61
C ASP A 120 -14.51 -8.14 -9.14
N LEU A 121 -15.24 -9.02 -9.82
CA LEU A 121 -16.55 -8.70 -10.38
C LEU A 121 -17.63 -8.49 -9.30
N GLY A 122 -17.39 -8.87 -8.05
CA GLY A 122 -18.28 -8.59 -6.93
C GLY A 122 -18.29 -7.10 -6.57
N THR A 123 -17.15 -6.44 -6.67
CA THR A 123 -16.98 -5.01 -6.37
C THR A 123 -16.93 -4.13 -7.62
N PHE A 124 -16.47 -4.68 -8.75
CA PHE A 124 -16.36 -4.01 -10.05
C PHE A 124 -17.15 -4.75 -11.11
N SER A 125 -18.47 -4.69 -11.02
CA SER A 125 -19.41 -5.50 -11.80
C SER A 125 -19.30 -5.31 -13.31
N MET A 126 -18.92 -4.12 -13.80
CA MET A 126 -18.66 -3.89 -15.23
C MET A 126 -17.29 -4.40 -15.67
N GLY A 127 -16.43 -4.79 -14.74
CA GLY A 127 -15.05 -5.16 -14.95
C GLY A 127 -14.12 -3.95 -15.10
N ILE A 128 -12.87 -4.13 -14.67
CA ILE A 128 -11.83 -3.07 -14.69
C ILE A 128 -11.61 -2.46 -16.08
N PRO A 129 -11.57 -3.25 -17.19
CA PRO A 129 -11.38 -2.64 -18.52
C PRO A 129 -12.51 -1.67 -18.93
N ALA A 130 -13.75 -1.98 -18.57
CA ALA A 130 -14.89 -1.10 -18.89
C ALA A 130 -14.88 0.16 -18.02
N LEU A 131 -14.55 0.02 -16.73
CA LEU A 131 -14.34 1.16 -15.82
C LEU A 131 -13.25 2.10 -16.33
N ILE A 132 -12.09 1.57 -16.70
CA ILE A 132 -10.98 2.35 -17.30
C ILE A 132 -11.45 3.09 -18.55
N LYS A 133 -12.17 2.42 -19.45
CA LYS A 133 -12.68 3.05 -20.67
C LYS A 133 -13.62 4.20 -20.36
N GLN A 134 -14.51 4.05 -19.38
CA GLN A 134 -15.42 5.09 -18.94
C GLN A 134 -14.68 6.30 -18.34
N LEU A 135 -13.71 6.07 -17.46
CA LEU A 135 -12.91 7.12 -16.86
C LEU A 135 -12.03 7.84 -17.88
N ASN A 136 -11.42 7.10 -18.82
CA ASN A 136 -10.62 7.68 -19.89
C ASN A 136 -11.47 8.57 -20.81
N SER A 137 -12.74 8.22 -21.07
CA SER A 137 -13.64 9.06 -21.87
C SER A 137 -13.98 10.40 -21.19
N ARG A 138 -13.77 10.50 -19.88
CA ARG A 138 -13.90 11.72 -19.06
C ARG A 138 -12.58 12.48 -18.88
N GLY A 139 -11.49 12.00 -19.48
CA GLY A 139 -10.16 12.63 -19.41
C GLY A 139 -9.27 12.13 -18.26
N PHE A 140 -9.72 11.17 -17.45
CA PHE A 140 -8.91 10.59 -16.40
C PHE A 140 -7.99 9.50 -16.94
N LYS A 141 -6.83 9.37 -16.30
CA LYS A 141 -5.89 8.25 -16.43
C LYS A 141 -6.05 7.36 -15.23
N VAL A 142 -6.03 6.04 -15.42
CA VAL A 142 -6.24 5.06 -14.36
C VAL A 142 -4.97 4.25 -14.17
N GLY A 143 -4.53 4.12 -12.92
CA GLY A 143 -3.35 3.36 -12.52
C GLY A 143 -3.64 2.44 -11.34
#